data_66aa6b2edd02042bc92d206d5b4fa856
#
_entry.id   66aa6b2edd02042bc92d206d5b4fa856
#
_cell.length_a   1.000
_cell.length_b   1.000
_cell.length_c   1.000
_cell.angle_alpha   90.00
_cell.angle_beta   90.00
_cell.angle_gamma   90.00
#
_symmetry.space_group_name_H-M   'P 1'
#
loop_
_entity.id
_entity.type
_entity.pdbx_description
1 polymer ?
#
loop_
_entity_poly.entity_id
_entity_poly.type
_entity_poly.pdbx_seq_one_letter_code
_entity_poly.pdbx_strand_id
1 'polypeptide(L)'
;DDQAIFRWAGADVDSFITLKGEYYPLKQSYRIPAKVHNLAMNIINKIKNRIDKTWKPKINEGTLQRHFDVDSIDMSQGDWLVLSRTRHMLNDIEESLYRQGLYYNNRYKRTNEKDLQECAVDWERARKGSPLSYKQIEKISKQISSENWDKNKIKGMTKGSFHDINS
;
A
#
# COMPACT_ATOMS: atom_id res chain seq x y z
N ASP A 1 -18.11 -10.96 -16.07
CA ASP A 1 -18.44 -12.24 -15.40
C ASP A 1 -17.25 -12.81 -14.63
N ASP A 2 -16.08 -12.98 -15.23
CA ASP A 2 -14.90 -13.58 -14.57
C ASP A 2 -14.36 -12.76 -13.39
N GLN A 3 -14.62 -11.46 -13.35
CA GLN A 3 -14.21 -10.54 -12.27
C GLN A 3 -15.42 -10.04 -11.45
N ALA A 4 -16.32 -10.92 -11.10
CA ALA A 4 -17.52 -10.61 -10.30
C ALA A 4 -17.18 -10.31 -8.82
N ILE A 5 -16.28 -9.39 -8.59
CA ILE A 5 -15.76 -9.03 -7.26
C ILE A 5 -16.70 -8.19 -6.42
N PHE A 6 -17.78 -7.65 -6.99
CA PHE A 6 -18.77 -6.82 -6.30
C PHE A 6 -20.09 -7.55 -5.99
N ARG A 7 -20.12 -8.88 -6.05
CA ARG A 7 -21.32 -9.65 -5.72
C ARG A 7 -21.82 -9.36 -4.30
N TRP A 8 -20.91 -9.17 -3.36
CA TRP A 8 -21.21 -8.76 -1.99
C TRP A 8 -21.86 -7.38 -1.87
N ALA A 9 -21.69 -6.52 -2.88
CA ALA A 9 -22.27 -5.18 -2.97
C ALA A 9 -23.54 -5.16 -3.84
N GLY A 10 -24.13 -6.32 -4.15
CA GLY A 10 -25.38 -6.44 -4.90
C GLY A 10 -25.22 -6.57 -6.42
N ALA A 11 -24.00 -6.79 -6.94
CA ALA A 11 -23.84 -7.06 -8.37
C ALA A 11 -24.43 -8.41 -8.75
N ASP A 12 -25.35 -8.42 -9.69
CA ASP A 12 -25.99 -9.62 -10.22
C ASP A 12 -25.24 -10.13 -11.45
N VAL A 13 -24.45 -11.17 -11.23
CA VAL A 13 -23.63 -11.81 -12.28
C VAL A 13 -24.49 -12.64 -13.21
N ASP A 14 -25.53 -13.28 -12.68
CA ASP A 14 -26.40 -14.19 -13.44
C ASP A 14 -27.24 -13.40 -14.44
N SER A 15 -27.78 -12.27 -14.04
CA SER A 15 -28.44 -11.33 -14.93
C SER A 15 -27.52 -10.81 -16.03
N PHE A 16 -26.27 -10.53 -15.70
CA PHE A 16 -25.28 -10.09 -16.69
C PHE A 16 -24.96 -11.18 -17.73
N ILE A 17 -24.81 -12.44 -17.30
CA ILE A 17 -24.50 -13.57 -18.19
C ILE A 17 -25.68 -13.91 -19.10
N THR A 18 -26.91 -13.72 -18.63
CA THR A 18 -28.14 -14.04 -19.37
C THR A 18 -28.67 -12.89 -20.20
N LEU A 19 -27.99 -11.74 -20.25
CA LEU A 19 -28.36 -10.62 -21.10
C LEU A 19 -28.50 -11.07 -22.56
N LYS A 20 -29.64 -10.73 -23.17
CA LYS A 20 -29.91 -10.98 -24.60
C LYS A 20 -29.19 -9.89 -25.42
N GLY A 21 -28.44 -10.30 -26.43
CA GLY A 21 -27.73 -9.38 -27.31
C GLY A 21 -26.59 -10.06 -28.06
N GLU A 22 -25.96 -9.31 -28.94
CA GLU A 22 -24.76 -9.77 -29.62
C GLU A 22 -23.56 -9.68 -28.66
N TYR A 23 -22.71 -10.69 -28.71
CA TYR A 23 -21.55 -10.83 -27.84
C TYR A 23 -20.25 -10.64 -28.64
N TYR A 24 -19.48 -9.60 -28.27
CA TYR A 24 -18.19 -9.29 -28.88
C TYR A 24 -17.06 -9.37 -27.85
N PRO A 25 -16.34 -10.50 -27.75
CA PRO A 25 -15.22 -10.61 -26.85
C PRO A 25 -14.02 -9.78 -27.31
N LEU A 26 -13.39 -9.06 -26.41
CA LEU A 26 -12.11 -8.41 -26.67
C LEU A 26 -11.01 -9.47 -26.71
N LYS A 27 -10.48 -9.74 -27.90
CA LYS A 27 -9.59 -10.88 -28.17
C LYS A 27 -8.13 -10.62 -27.83
N GLN A 28 -7.73 -9.40 -27.51
CA GLN A 28 -6.34 -9.04 -27.28
C GLN A 28 -6.17 -8.24 -25.97
N SER A 29 -5.26 -8.67 -25.12
CA SER A 29 -4.77 -7.89 -23.99
C SER A 29 -3.42 -7.24 -24.30
N TYR A 30 -3.33 -5.95 -24.07
CA TYR A 30 -2.08 -5.20 -24.21
C TYR A 30 -1.34 -5.02 -22.86
N ARG A 31 -1.91 -5.53 -21.80
CA ARG A 31 -1.41 -5.36 -20.44
C ARG A 31 -0.86 -6.65 -19.84
N ILE A 32 -1.57 -7.76 -20.00
CA ILE A 32 -1.30 -9.01 -19.29
C ILE A 32 -0.25 -9.86 -20.01
N PRO A 33 0.91 -10.16 -19.38
CA PRO A 33 1.92 -11.05 -19.94
C PRO A 33 1.45 -12.51 -20.04
N ALA A 34 2.11 -13.32 -20.88
CA ALA A 34 1.68 -14.68 -21.18
C ALA A 34 1.65 -15.60 -19.95
N LYS A 35 2.67 -15.57 -19.08
CA LYS A 35 2.71 -16.41 -17.86
C LYS A 35 1.59 -16.06 -16.88
N VAL A 36 1.31 -14.76 -16.70
CA VAL A 36 0.20 -14.29 -15.86
C VAL A 36 -1.15 -14.67 -16.47
N HIS A 37 -1.30 -14.56 -17.79
CA HIS A 37 -2.49 -15.00 -18.52
C HIS A 37 -2.75 -16.50 -18.27
N ASN A 38 -1.75 -17.36 -18.42
CA ASN A 38 -1.90 -18.81 -18.22
C ASN A 38 -2.34 -19.14 -16.79
N LEU A 39 -1.76 -18.48 -15.78
CA LEU A 39 -2.20 -18.65 -14.41
C LEU A 39 -3.65 -18.19 -14.21
N ALA A 40 -4.00 -17.03 -14.76
CA ALA A 40 -5.37 -16.51 -14.68
C ALA A 40 -6.37 -17.46 -15.33
N MET A 41 -6.06 -18.00 -16.50
CA MET A 41 -6.92 -18.98 -17.19
C MET A 41 -7.10 -20.26 -16.39
N ASN A 42 -6.05 -20.77 -15.74
CA ASN A 42 -6.15 -21.94 -14.86
C ASN A 42 -7.10 -21.70 -13.67
N ILE A 43 -7.17 -20.48 -13.16
CA ILE A 43 -8.11 -20.12 -12.09
C ILE A 43 -9.53 -19.94 -12.63
N ILE A 44 -9.66 -19.18 -13.71
CA ILE A 44 -10.95 -18.81 -14.31
C ILE A 44 -11.71 -20.03 -14.82
N ASN A 45 -11.01 -21.02 -15.40
CA ASN A 45 -11.62 -22.25 -15.91
C ASN A 45 -12.28 -23.12 -14.82
N LYS A 46 -12.04 -22.81 -13.54
CA LYS A 46 -12.75 -23.45 -12.42
C LYS A 46 -14.13 -22.84 -12.15
N ILE A 47 -14.43 -21.70 -12.72
CA ILE A 47 -15.73 -21.01 -12.58
C ILE A 47 -16.73 -21.71 -13.49
N LYS A 48 -17.81 -22.26 -12.90
CA LYS A 48 -18.84 -23.02 -13.64
C LYS A 48 -19.78 -22.12 -14.43
N ASN A 49 -20.21 -21.00 -13.83
CA ASN A 49 -21.16 -20.07 -14.45
C ASN A 49 -20.41 -18.87 -15.02
N ARG A 50 -20.05 -18.94 -16.31
CA ARG A 50 -19.31 -17.90 -17.03
C ARG A 50 -19.63 -17.97 -18.53
N ILE A 51 -19.41 -16.84 -19.21
CA ILE A 51 -19.38 -16.82 -20.67
C ILE A 51 -18.03 -17.34 -21.12
N ASP A 52 -18.01 -18.36 -21.94
CA ASP A 52 -16.77 -18.89 -22.50
C ASP A 52 -16.17 -17.91 -23.50
N LYS A 53 -14.91 -17.55 -23.28
CA LYS A 53 -14.18 -16.57 -24.10
C LYS A 53 -12.70 -16.87 -24.11
N THR A 54 -12.11 -16.66 -25.27
CA THR A 54 -10.66 -16.77 -25.46
C THR A 54 -10.09 -15.42 -25.84
N TRP A 55 -8.93 -15.11 -25.29
CA TRP A 55 -8.22 -13.88 -25.59
C TRP A 55 -6.70 -14.11 -25.51
N LYS A 56 -5.95 -13.29 -26.21
CA LYS A 56 -4.50 -13.39 -26.32
C LYS A 56 -3.82 -12.45 -25.32
N PRO A 57 -2.77 -12.92 -24.65
CA PRO A 57 -1.95 -12.06 -23.80
C PRO A 57 -1.10 -11.09 -24.63
N LYS A 58 -0.44 -10.15 -23.96
CA LYS A 58 0.65 -9.35 -24.51
C LYS A 58 1.78 -10.28 -24.97
N ILE A 59 2.56 -9.86 -25.97
CA ILE A 59 3.69 -10.63 -26.55
C ILE A 59 4.75 -10.97 -25.50
N ASN A 60 4.94 -10.13 -24.49
CA ASN A 60 5.91 -10.34 -23.41
C ASN A 60 5.51 -11.56 -22.54
N GLU A 61 6.46 -12.45 -22.25
CA GLU A 61 6.21 -13.62 -21.41
C GLU A 61 5.90 -13.25 -19.96
N GLY A 62 6.57 -12.23 -19.42
CA GLY A 62 6.52 -11.88 -18.00
C GLY A 62 7.21 -12.90 -17.10
N THR A 63 7.25 -12.59 -15.82
CA THR A 63 7.79 -13.47 -14.78
C THR A 63 6.73 -13.75 -13.75
N LEU A 64 6.68 -14.99 -13.26
CA LEU A 64 5.82 -15.42 -12.18
C LEU A 64 6.68 -16.16 -11.17
N GLN A 65 6.71 -15.68 -9.95
CA GLN A 65 7.45 -16.28 -8.84
C GLN A 65 6.50 -16.53 -7.68
N ARG A 66 6.77 -17.55 -6.89
CA ARG A 66 6.02 -17.88 -5.68
C ARG A 66 6.96 -17.80 -4.49
N HIS A 67 6.60 -16.97 -3.54
CA HIS A 67 7.30 -16.83 -2.27
C HIS A 67 6.39 -17.26 -1.14
N PHE A 68 6.94 -17.86 -0.10
CA PHE A 68 6.22 -18.28 1.10
C PHE A 68 6.30 -17.22 2.20
N ASP A 69 7.30 -16.36 2.11
CA ASP A 69 7.57 -15.30 3.06
C ASP A 69 7.78 -13.97 2.33
N VAL A 70 7.19 -12.92 2.86
CA VAL A 70 7.29 -11.57 2.32
C VAL A 70 8.72 -11.04 2.42
N ASP A 71 9.42 -11.36 3.50
CA ASP A 71 10.81 -10.92 3.71
C ASP A 71 11.80 -11.50 2.67
N SER A 72 11.40 -12.58 2.00
CA SER A 72 12.20 -13.17 0.91
C SER A 72 12.08 -12.44 -0.43
N ILE A 73 11.22 -11.40 -0.52
CA ILE A 73 10.99 -10.64 -1.74
C ILE A 73 11.82 -9.37 -1.69
N ASP A 74 12.80 -9.25 -2.57
CA ASP A 74 13.53 -8.00 -2.75
C ASP A 74 12.68 -6.98 -3.52
N MET A 75 12.13 -6.01 -2.79
CA MET A 75 11.35 -4.91 -3.34
C MET A 75 12.16 -3.60 -3.47
N SER A 76 13.47 -3.65 -3.30
CA SER A 76 14.34 -2.47 -3.35
C SER A 76 14.49 -1.87 -4.75
N GLN A 77 14.17 -2.64 -5.78
CA GLN A 77 14.32 -2.22 -7.17
C GLN A 77 12.98 -2.27 -7.93
N GLY A 78 12.76 -1.30 -8.80
CA GLY A 78 11.56 -1.22 -9.65
C GLY A 78 10.33 -0.65 -8.96
N ASP A 79 9.22 -0.67 -9.68
CA ASP A 79 7.92 -0.20 -9.20
C ASP A 79 7.06 -1.39 -8.77
N TRP A 80 6.66 -1.41 -7.52
CA TRP A 80 5.89 -2.49 -6.92
C TRP A 80 4.46 -2.07 -6.61
N LEU A 81 3.51 -2.91 -6.98
CA LEU A 81 2.13 -2.83 -6.52
C LEU A 81 1.81 -4.07 -5.69
N VAL A 82 1.58 -3.86 -4.40
CA VAL A 82 1.24 -4.93 -3.47
C VAL A 82 -0.27 -4.95 -3.25
N LEU A 83 -0.88 -6.11 -3.46
CA LEU A 83 -2.32 -6.33 -3.27
C LEU A 83 -2.55 -7.45 -2.27
N SER A 84 -3.54 -7.27 -1.42
CA SER A 84 -4.00 -8.29 -0.49
C SER A 84 -5.52 -8.40 -0.48
N ARG A 85 -6.04 -9.51 0.01
CA ARG A 85 -7.49 -9.74 0.12
C ARG A 85 -8.14 -8.85 1.18
N THR A 86 -7.45 -8.60 2.28
CA THR A 86 -7.94 -7.81 3.42
C THR A 86 -6.88 -6.82 3.89
N ARG A 87 -7.31 -5.73 4.54
CA ARG A 87 -6.38 -4.70 4.99
C ARG A 87 -5.38 -5.20 6.03
N HIS A 88 -5.81 -6.08 6.94
CA HIS A 88 -4.91 -6.55 8.00
C HIS A 88 -3.75 -7.41 7.46
N MET A 89 -3.95 -8.08 6.31
CA MET A 89 -2.87 -8.81 5.64
C MET A 89 -1.78 -7.90 5.08
N LEU A 90 -2.05 -6.60 4.93
CA LEU A 90 -1.02 -5.62 4.54
C LEU A 90 -0.10 -5.26 5.70
N ASN A 91 -0.49 -5.50 6.95
CA ASN A 91 0.33 -5.14 8.10
C ASN A 91 1.67 -5.87 8.11
N ASP A 92 1.68 -7.18 7.81
CA ASP A 92 2.90 -7.99 7.75
C ASP A 92 3.84 -7.48 6.63
N ILE A 93 3.24 -7.07 5.51
CA ILE A 93 3.98 -6.50 4.38
C ILE A 93 4.56 -5.13 4.74
N GLU A 94 3.76 -4.27 5.40
CA GLU A 94 4.23 -2.96 5.86
C GLU A 94 5.36 -3.09 6.88
N GLU A 95 5.25 -4.04 7.80
CA GLU A 95 6.30 -4.31 8.78
C GLU A 95 7.58 -4.81 8.11
N SER A 96 7.46 -5.68 7.11
CA SER A 96 8.59 -6.14 6.31
C SER A 96 9.27 -4.98 5.57
N LEU A 97 8.50 -4.14 4.87
CA LEU A 97 9.02 -2.97 4.16
C LEU A 97 9.70 -1.99 5.12
N TYR A 98 9.11 -1.78 6.31
CA TYR A 98 9.69 -0.93 7.34
C TYR A 98 11.04 -1.48 7.84
N ARG A 99 11.13 -2.80 8.12
CA ARG A 99 12.40 -3.44 8.51
C ARG A 99 13.48 -3.33 7.43
N GLN A 100 13.07 -3.40 6.17
CA GLN A 100 13.97 -3.25 5.02
C GLN A 100 14.33 -1.78 4.71
N GLY A 101 13.75 -0.82 5.41
CA GLY A 101 13.97 0.62 5.18
C GLY A 101 13.39 1.11 3.85
N LEU A 102 12.40 0.41 3.29
CA LEU A 102 11.80 0.74 2.01
C LEU A 102 10.62 1.71 2.18
N TYR A 103 10.60 2.72 1.34
CA TYR A 103 9.49 3.67 1.30
C TYR A 103 8.30 3.07 0.54
N TYR A 104 7.09 3.24 1.08
CA TYR A 104 5.87 2.76 0.45
C TYR A 104 4.71 3.74 0.66
N ASN A 105 3.70 3.66 -0.19
CA ASN A 105 2.47 4.41 -0.08
C ASN A 105 1.29 3.46 0.18
N ASN A 106 0.61 3.62 1.30
CA ASN A 106 -0.62 2.89 1.59
C ASN A 106 -1.84 3.77 1.37
N ARG A 107 -2.64 3.43 0.36
CA ARG A 107 -3.86 4.17 -0.01
C ARG A 107 -4.88 4.28 1.12
N TYR A 108 -4.89 3.34 2.05
CA TYR A 108 -5.91 3.26 3.12
C TYR A 108 -5.43 3.81 4.46
N LYS A 109 -4.16 3.83 4.67
CA LYS A 109 -3.58 4.56 5.77
C LYS A 109 -3.23 5.95 5.23
N ARG A 110 -4.03 6.95 5.57
CA ARG A 110 -3.53 8.31 5.67
C ARG A 110 -2.56 8.31 6.85
N THR A 111 -1.50 7.53 6.73
CA THR A 111 -0.42 7.62 7.66
C THR A 111 0.09 9.02 7.54
N ASN A 112 0.39 9.55 8.62
CA ASN A 112 1.22 10.65 8.98
C ASN A 112 2.60 10.65 8.29
N GLU A 113 2.74 10.08 7.08
CA GLU A 113 3.99 10.12 6.34
C GLU A 113 4.43 11.55 6.12
N LYS A 114 3.47 12.41 5.77
CA LYS A 114 3.75 13.84 5.66
C LYS A 114 4.10 14.43 7.03
N ASP A 115 3.36 14.09 8.06
CA ASP A 115 3.63 14.53 9.42
C ASP A 115 4.96 13.96 9.95
N LEU A 116 5.27 12.70 9.63
CA LEU A 116 6.54 12.09 10.00
C LEU A 116 7.73 12.71 9.27
N GLN A 117 7.58 12.97 7.96
CA GLN A 117 8.60 13.68 7.18
C GLN A 117 8.81 15.11 7.69
N GLU A 118 7.72 15.84 7.96
CA GLU A 118 7.81 17.17 8.57
C GLU A 118 8.51 17.11 9.93
N CYS A 119 8.17 16.12 10.77
CA CYS A 119 8.83 15.91 12.06
C CYS A 119 10.32 15.61 11.90
N ALA A 120 10.72 14.79 10.94
CA ALA A 120 12.12 14.45 10.69
C ALA A 120 12.92 15.69 10.21
N VAL A 121 12.33 16.49 9.33
CA VAL A 121 12.93 17.75 8.86
C VAL A 121 13.05 18.75 10.00
N ASP A 122 12.01 18.92 10.80
CA ASP A 122 12.02 19.83 11.94
C ASP A 122 13.01 19.38 13.02
N TRP A 123 13.11 18.07 13.29
CA TRP A 123 14.12 17.51 14.19
C TRP A 123 15.53 17.81 13.71
N GLU A 124 15.82 17.63 12.42
CA GLU A 124 17.15 17.91 11.86
C GLU A 124 17.48 19.41 11.89
N ARG A 125 16.46 20.28 11.70
CA ARG A 125 16.61 21.73 11.89
C ARG A 125 16.95 22.08 13.34
N ALA A 126 16.26 21.48 14.30
CA ALA A 126 16.54 21.68 15.72
C ALA A 126 17.95 21.21 16.07
N ARG A 127 18.37 20.05 15.57
CA ARG A 127 19.74 19.52 15.78
C ARG A 127 20.81 20.46 15.23
N LYS A 128 20.50 21.25 14.20
CA LYS A 128 21.37 22.30 13.63
C LYS A 128 21.24 23.65 14.33
N GLY A 129 20.50 23.73 15.44
CA GLY A 129 20.36 24.95 16.23
C GLY A 129 19.25 25.90 15.76
N SER A 130 18.36 25.48 14.85
CA SER A 130 17.22 26.30 14.44
C SER A 130 16.10 26.18 15.46
N PRO A 131 15.44 27.31 15.83
CA PRO A 131 14.34 27.27 16.79
C PRO A 131 13.10 26.57 16.18
N LEU A 132 12.42 25.77 17.00
CA LEU A 132 11.15 25.12 16.64
C LEU A 132 9.97 25.85 17.31
N SER A 133 8.82 25.87 16.62
CA SER A 133 7.58 26.30 17.23
C SER A 133 7.01 25.22 18.17
N TYR A 134 6.18 25.62 19.16
CA TYR A 134 5.49 24.67 20.05
C TYR A 134 4.76 23.56 19.29
N LYS A 135 4.06 23.89 18.17
CA LYS A 135 3.36 22.89 17.35
C LYS A 135 4.30 21.85 16.74
N GLN A 136 5.50 22.23 16.33
CA GLN A 136 6.49 21.33 15.79
C GLN A 136 7.02 20.38 16.87
N ILE A 137 7.31 20.92 18.05
CA ILE A 137 7.75 20.11 19.20
C ILE A 137 6.66 19.14 19.64
N GLU A 138 5.41 19.58 19.71
CA GLU A 138 4.28 18.70 20.03
C GLU A 138 4.13 17.55 19.01
N LYS A 139 4.28 17.84 17.71
CA LYS A 139 4.27 16.80 16.66
C LYS A 139 5.42 15.82 16.86
N ILE A 140 6.63 16.31 17.02
CA ILE A 140 7.83 15.48 17.24
C ILE A 140 7.68 14.61 18.47
N SER A 141 7.19 15.16 19.59
CA SER A 141 7.02 14.43 20.85
C SER A 141 6.03 13.27 20.77
N LYS A 142 5.08 13.33 19.82
CA LYS A 142 4.13 12.24 19.57
C LYS A 142 4.77 11.05 18.82
N GLN A 143 5.87 11.29 18.14
CA GLN A 143 6.60 10.28 17.35
C GLN A 143 7.72 9.60 18.16
N ILE A 144 8.13 10.19 19.28
CA ILE A 144 9.22 9.66 20.10
C ILE A 144 8.64 8.84 21.26
N SER A 145 9.29 7.71 21.58
CA SER A 145 8.93 6.89 22.75
C SER A 145 8.94 7.70 24.04
N SER A 146 7.99 7.41 24.93
CA SER A 146 7.90 8.06 26.24
C SER A 146 9.09 7.79 27.15
N GLU A 147 9.88 6.75 26.87
CA GLU A 147 11.08 6.42 27.64
C GLU A 147 12.22 7.40 27.39
N ASN A 148 12.24 8.03 26.22
CA ASN A 148 13.31 8.95 25.81
C ASN A 148 12.91 10.44 25.87
N TRP A 149 11.71 10.73 26.39
CA TRP A 149 11.15 12.07 26.32
C TRP A 149 10.23 12.40 27.48
N ASP A 150 10.55 13.42 28.27
CA ASP A 150 9.68 13.87 29.37
C ASP A 150 8.49 14.68 28.83
N LYS A 151 7.37 13.99 28.63
CA LYS A 151 6.11 14.59 28.17
C LYS A 151 5.54 15.65 29.13
N ASN A 152 5.88 15.58 30.41
CA ASN A 152 5.42 16.58 31.39
C ASN A 152 6.22 17.87 31.26
N LYS A 153 7.51 17.76 30.94
CA LYS A 153 8.36 18.93 30.67
C LYS A 153 7.86 19.71 29.46
N ILE A 154 7.41 19.01 28.40
CA ILE A 154 6.84 19.65 27.19
C ILE A 154 5.51 20.32 27.46
N LYS A 155 4.62 19.69 28.24
CA LYS A 155 3.32 20.26 28.62
C LYS A 155 3.46 21.55 29.44
N GLY A 156 4.56 21.67 30.20
CA GLY A 156 4.89 22.86 30.97
C GLY A 156 5.52 24.00 30.14
N MET A 157 5.93 23.75 28.91
CA MET A 157 6.52 24.77 28.04
C MET A 157 5.42 25.69 27.50
N THR A 158 5.49 26.97 27.80
CA THR A 158 4.63 28.00 27.21
C THR A 158 5.21 28.45 25.86
N LYS A 159 4.36 29.01 25.00
CA LYS A 159 4.68 29.41 23.62
C LYS A 159 5.92 30.33 23.45
N GLY A 160 6.56 30.78 24.52
CA GLY A 160 7.72 31.68 24.52
C GLY A 160 9.03 31.12 25.08
N SER A 161 9.08 29.87 25.57
CA SER A 161 10.21 29.34 26.33
C SER A 161 11.09 28.34 25.55
N PHE A 162 11.51 28.70 24.34
CA PHE A 162 12.16 27.75 23.41
C PHE A 162 13.68 27.76 23.40
N HIS A 163 14.36 28.35 24.40
CA HIS A 163 15.80 28.48 24.33
C HIS A 163 16.62 27.34 24.96
N ASP A 164 15.99 26.34 25.62
CA ASP A 164 16.72 25.39 26.46
C ASP A 164 16.55 23.89 26.09
N ILE A 165 16.45 23.56 24.80
CA ILE A 165 16.39 22.14 24.40
C ILE A 165 17.79 21.51 24.25
N ASN A 166 18.85 22.31 24.31
CA ASN A 166 20.24 21.86 24.18
C ASN A 166 21.01 21.70 25.51
N SER A 167 20.33 21.63 26.63
CA SER A 167 20.96 21.36 27.94
C SER A 167 20.51 20.04 28.53
#